data_d76b5b8eba47233de59f7ef3372af826
#
_entry.id   d76b5b8eba47233de59f7ef3372af826
#
_cell.length_a   1.000
_cell.length_b   1.000
_cell.length_c   1.000
_cell.angle_alpha   90.00
_cell.angle_beta   90.00
_cell.angle_gamma   90.00
#
_symmetry.space_group_name_H-M   'P 1'
#
loop_
_entity.id
_entity.type
_entity.pdbx_description
1 polymer ?
#
loop_
_entity_poly.entity_id
_entity_poly.type
_entity_poly.pdbx_seq_one_letter_code
_entity_poly.pdbx_strand_id
1 'polypeptide(L)'
;MKYLFKIFIFCVFSSPVFAQLNQLGQIEIPKDSKFDETISVLPLSNDGMLLTLEKESFFSRNKNSWTFYRYDTALSERWQAILNIELGFEAVTSYQNEQYLFWLFAEPETPKIIIVRLNLEHGEIDEFKGDLLGAVDIDFFKVLGNTAFLGGSYTDKPIVISFSFFHQKGTVLHGLYDEHLEINGLEIDEKRNEINVIVKERRKGKCGLAIQSYSAEGKSLRTIHVPDLDGNSLSFISGKMLPLNEKETLLVGNYSNNCNDFSKGLYLTRLEEGLEKGTSIIKFADLKNFFSFMSPKRQEKMKERIEQKKKEGKEPNFSYKLLVHNLIQTTKGSLLIAEIYYSQPKSGASLSASILSAKSREKEKTIEEYTFTHAVICEFDKTGKILWDNALVMDNLQSDELVEQVQVSKLDDKWLLAFLKKGKVNLQQIRESENVGEKEIFEIKTESSAKPDEDTSVAAWYDQNFVAWGTRKIEGKRHEDLTKEVFYLHKLGYGKGK
;
A
#
# COMPACT_ATOMS: atom_id res chain seq x y z
N MET A 1 -5.54 31.78 -74.55
CA MET A 1 -5.24 32.08 -73.17
C MET A 1 -5.82 30.96 -72.34
N LYS A 2 -4.97 30.01 -71.81
CA LYS A 2 -5.37 28.87 -70.98
C LYS A 2 -4.86 29.17 -69.55
N TYR A 3 -5.75 29.40 -68.61
CA TYR A 3 -5.40 29.55 -67.19
C TYR A 3 -5.31 28.15 -66.54
N LEU A 4 -4.11 27.75 -66.18
CA LEU A 4 -3.87 26.57 -65.31
C LEU A 4 -4.07 26.98 -63.85
N PHE A 5 -5.12 26.47 -63.22
CA PHE A 5 -5.37 26.62 -61.79
C PHE A 5 -4.57 25.53 -61.07
N LYS A 6 -3.46 25.90 -60.39
CA LYS A 6 -2.71 25.00 -59.48
C LYS A 6 -3.42 24.95 -58.15
N ILE A 7 -4.12 23.83 -57.91
CA ILE A 7 -4.66 23.51 -56.55
C ILE A 7 -3.49 23.04 -55.68
N PHE A 8 -3.14 23.85 -54.68
CA PHE A 8 -2.15 23.50 -53.65
C PHE A 8 -2.90 22.75 -52.56
N ILE A 9 -2.80 21.41 -52.56
CA ILE A 9 -3.33 20.57 -51.46
C ILE A 9 -2.40 20.74 -50.25
N PHE A 10 -2.85 21.50 -49.25
CA PHE A 10 -2.18 21.62 -47.94
C PHE A 10 -2.51 20.37 -47.13
N CYS A 11 -1.68 19.34 -47.23
CA CYS A 11 -1.75 18.21 -46.30
C CYS A 11 -1.36 18.69 -44.90
N VAL A 12 -2.37 18.99 -44.07
CA VAL A 12 -2.17 19.19 -42.65
C VAL A 12 -1.84 17.81 -42.06
N PHE A 13 -0.56 17.52 -41.87
CA PHE A 13 -0.12 16.41 -41.06
C PHE A 13 -0.50 16.73 -39.60
N SER A 14 -1.67 16.31 -39.18
CA SER A 14 -1.99 16.22 -37.76
C SER A 14 -1.11 15.12 -37.17
N SER A 15 0.03 15.48 -36.62
CA SER A 15 0.81 14.56 -35.77
C SER A 15 -0.10 14.06 -34.68
N PRO A 16 -0.28 12.76 -34.48
CA PRO A 16 -1.01 12.26 -33.34
C PRO A 16 -0.28 12.71 -32.07
N VAL A 17 -0.89 13.60 -31.31
CA VAL A 17 -0.38 14.00 -30.01
C VAL A 17 -0.67 12.84 -29.07
N PHE A 18 0.32 12.02 -28.83
CA PHE A 18 0.24 10.95 -27.83
C PHE A 18 0.19 11.60 -26.44
N ALA A 19 -0.75 11.16 -25.63
CA ALA A 19 -0.74 11.50 -24.22
C ALA A 19 0.45 10.78 -23.57
N GLN A 20 1.21 11.48 -22.75
CA GLN A 20 2.41 10.96 -22.08
C GLN A 20 2.52 11.56 -20.67
N LEU A 21 3.37 10.96 -19.85
CA LEU A 21 3.69 11.50 -18.54
C LEU A 21 4.60 12.72 -18.68
N ASN A 22 4.21 13.84 -18.06
CA ASN A 22 4.94 15.11 -18.13
C ASN A 22 5.16 15.66 -16.71
N GLN A 23 6.29 16.31 -16.51
CA GLN A 23 6.56 17.06 -15.29
C GLN A 23 5.81 18.40 -15.34
N LEU A 24 4.94 18.64 -14.35
CA LEU A 24 4.09 19.83 -14.26
C LEU A 24 4.58 20.85 -13.23
N GLY A 25 5.41 20.42 -12.28
CA GLY A 25 5.95 21.27 -11.22
C GLY A 25 6.94 20.51 -10.35
N GLN A 26 7.67 21.24 -9.53
CA GLN A 26 8.66 20.65 -8.61
C GLN A 26 8.80 21.47 -7.34
N ILE A 27 9.23 20.81 -6.27
CA ILE A 27 9.71 21.39 -5.02
C ILE A 27 11.11 20.85 -4.75
N GLU A 28 12.02 21.68 -4.28
CA GLU A 28 13.33 21.28 -3.82
C GLU A 28 13.60 21.84 -2.43
N ILE A 29 14.00 20.97 -1.50
CA ILE A 29 14.32 21.34 -0.12
C ILE A 29 15.77 20.91 0.16
N PRO A 30 16.68 21.88 0.37
CA PRO A 30 18.05 21.53 0.80
C PRO A 30 18.00 20.86 2.17
N LYS A 31 18.65 19.70 2.30
CA LYS A 31 18.83 19.00 3.59
C LYS A 31 19.98 19.66 4.37
N ASP A 32 19.80 19.79 5.67
CA ASP A 32 20.85 20.29 6.54
C ASP A 32 21.79 19.14 6.92
N SER A 33 23.03 19.20 6.45
CA SER A 33 24.06 18.17 6.70
C SER A 33 24.44 18.00 8.19
N LYS A 34 23.91 18.85 9.07
CA LYS A 34 24.14 18.76 10.53
C LYS A 34 23.13 17.85 11.24
N PHE A 35 22.07 17.45 10.55
CA PHE A 35 21.00 16.62 11.08
C PHE A 35 20.81 15.42 10.18
N ASP A 36 20.38 14.32 10.77
CA ASP A 36 19.78 13.24 10.00
C ASP A 36 18.33 13.64 9.70
N GLU A 37 18.06 13.98 8.44
CA GLU A 37 16.75 14.47 8.00
C GLU A 37 16.09 13.46 7.10
N THR A 38 14.93 12.96 7.54
CA THR A 38 14.05 12.10 6.73
C THR A 38 12.83 12.89 6.29
N ILE A 39 12.52 12.86 4.99
CA ILE A 39 11.33 13.52 4.44
C ILE A 39 10.39 12.46 3.87
N SER A 40 9.17 12.46 4.34
CA SER A 40 8.08 11.63 3.82
C SER A 40 7.01 12.49 3.14
N VAL A 41 6.32 11.88 2.17
CA VAL A 41 5.28 12.54 1.36
C VAL A 41 3.98 11.77 1.50
N LEU A 42 2.91 12.47 1.83
CA LEU A 42 1.56 11.94 1.92
C LEU A 42 0.64 12.70 0.96
N PRO A 43 0.26 12.10 -0.18
CA PRO A 43 -0.74 12.69 -1.07
C PRO A 43 -2.12 12.74 -0.40
N LEU A 44 -2.81 13.87 -0.55
CA LEU A 44 -4.14 14.12 0.05
C LEU A 44 -5.20 14.33 -1.03
N SER A 45 -5.17 13.53 -2.07
CA SER A 45 -6.08 13.63 -3.21
C SER A 45 -6.19 15.08 -3.75
N ASN A 46 -7.38 15.59 -4.00
CA ASN A 46 -7.61 16.94 -4.52
C ASN A 46 -7.22 18.06 -3.54
N ASP A 47 -7.03 17.74 -2.27
CA ASP A 47 -6.63 18.72 -1.25
C ASP A 47 -5.14 19.04 -1.27
N GLY A 48 -4.34 18.33 -2.05
CA GLY A 48 -2.90 18.57 -2.22
C GLY A 48 -2.04 17.50 -1.54
N MET A 49 -1.04 17.87 -0.74
CA MET A 49 -0.14 16.92 -0.08
C MET A 49 0.40 17.44 1.25
N LEU A 50 0.83 16.53 2.08
CA LEU A 50 1.58 16.80 3.31
C LEU A 50 3.02 16.28 3.13
N LEU A 51 3.99 17.15 3.38
CA LEU A 51 5.39 16.79 3.55
C LEU A 51 5.71 16.78 5.03
N THR A 52 6.34 15.73 5.48
CA THR A 52 6.81 15.62 6.87
C THR A 52 8.33 15.55 6.87
N LEU A 53 8.97 16.51 7.51
CA LEU A 53 10.41 16.57 7.73
C LEU A 53 10.69 16.16 9.17
N GLU A 54 11.29 15.01 9.36
CA GLU A 54 11.81 14.53 10.64
C GLU A 54 13.26 14.96 10.79
N LYS A 55 13.59 15.56 11.94
CA LYS A 55 14.95 15.96 12.31
C LYS A 55 15.38 15.24 13.57
N GLU A 56 16.29 14.28 13.41
CA GLU A 56 16.98 13.72 14.55
C GLU A 56 18.15 14.63 14.94
N SER A 57 18.10 15.13 16.15
CA SER A 57 19.15 16.01 16.66
C SER A 57 20.15 15.25 17.51
N PHE A 58 21.35 15.06 17.01
CA PHE A 58 22.50 14.56 17.79
C PHE A 58 22.84 15.42 19.03
N PHE A 59 22.39 16.66 19.07
CA PHE A 59 22.71 17.65 20.10
C PHE A 59 21.52 18.10 20.94
N SER A 60 20.29 17.83 20.52
CA SER A 60 19.09 18.12 21.30
C SER A 60 18.94 17.08 22.40
N ARG A 61 19.14 17.49 23.65
CA ARG A 61 19.12 16.56 24.77
C ARG A 61 17.72 16.05 25.19
N ASN A 62 16.62 16.54 24.60
CA ASN A 62 15.31 16.28 25.17
C ASN A 62 14.16 15.98 24.19
N LYS A 63 14.25 16.24 22.87
CA LYS A 63 13.11 16.06 21.95
C LYS A 63 13.53 15.83 20.51
N ASN A 64 12.79 14.95 19.81
CA ASN A 64 12.80 14.85 18.35
C ASN A 64 11.75 15.81 17.78
N SER A 65 12.03 16.37 16.60
CA SER A 65 11.19 17.39 15.98
C SER A 65 10.71 16.96 14.60
N TRP A 66 9.42 17.08 14.36
CA TRP A 66 8.80 16.89 13.05
C TRP A 66 8.22 18.22 12.60
N THR A 67 8.50 18.59 11.34
CA THR A 67 7.90 19.77 10.71
C THR A 67 6.99 19.28 9.58
N PHE A 68 5.74 19.70 9.61
CA PHE A 68 4.73 19.41 8.61
C PHE A 68 4.58 20.61 7.68
N TYR A 69 4.62 20.37 6.37
CA TYR A 69 4.37 21.36 5.35
C TYR A 69 3.17 20.93 4.52
N ARG A 70 2.14 21.74 4.47
CA ARG A 70 0.95 21.51 3.68
C ARG A 70 1.05 22.25 2.36
N TYR A 71 1.00 21.50 1.26
CA TYR A 71 0.98 22.07 -0.09
C TYR A 71 -0.36 21.80 -0.76
N ASP A 72 -0.82 22.75 -1.60
CA ASP A 72 -1.96 22.53 -2.48
C ASP A 72 -1.57 21.77 -3.76
N THR A 73 -2.55 21.57 -4.64
CA THR A 73 -2.32 20.89 -5.92
C THR A 73 -1.45 21.68 -6.90
N ALA A 74 -1.25 23.00 -6.68
CA ALA A 74 -0.33 23.84 -7.44
C ALA A 74 1.10 23.85 -6.86
N LEU A 75 1.35 23.07 -5.80
CA LEU A 75 2.60 23.05 -5.03
C LEU A 75 2.89 24.35 -4.29
N SER A 76 1.86 25.12 -3.92
CA SER A 76 1.97 26.30 -3.07
C SER A 76 1.78 25.91 -1.61
N GLU A 77 2.68 26.34 -0.74
CA GLU A 77 2.58 26.09 0.69
C GLU A 77 1.35 26.79 1.29
N ARG A 78 0.56 26.08 2.07
CA ARG A 78 -0.66 26.57 2.72
C ARG A 78 -0.43 26.89 4.19
N TRP A 79 0.23 25.98 4.89
CA TRP A 79 0.59 26.13 6.29
C TRP A 79 1.78 25.25 6.66
N GLN A 80 2.39 25.56 7.80
CA GLN A 80 3.44 24.77 8.44
C GLN A 80 3.07 24.56 9.91
N ALA A 81 3.36 23.36 10.45
CA ALA A 81 3.20 23.03 11.84
C ALA A 81 4.43 22.28 12.38
N ILE A 82 4.72 22.41 13.66
CA ILE A 82 5.87 21.76 14.30
C ILE A 82 5.38 20.90 15.47
N LEU A 83 5.79 19.64 15.47
CA LEU A 83 5.57 18.69 16.55
C LEU A 83 6.91 18.37 17.22
N ASN A 84 6.93 18.40 18.56
CA ASN A 84 8.11 18.02 19.35
C ASN A 84 7.73 16.89 20.29
N ILE A 85 8.29 15.71 20.09
CA ILE A 85 8.08 14.53 20.94
C ILE A 85 9.27 14.31 21.86
N GLU A 86 9.02 13.92 23.10
CA GLU A 86 10.04 13.62 24.11
C GLU A 86 10.95 12.47 23.62
N LEU A 87 12.25 12.55 23.95
CA LEU A 87 13.18 11.46 23.64
C LEU A 87 12.74 10.16 24.33
N GLY A 88 12.96 9.05 23.66
CA GLY A 88 12.54 7.72 24.09
C GLY A 88 11.27 7.24 23.43
N PHE A 89 10.46 8.14 22.83
CA PHE A 89 9.33 7.74 22.00
C PHE A 89 9.77 7.61 20.55
N GLU A 90 9.42 6.50 19.93
CA GLU A 90 9.67 6.20 18.52
C GLU A 90 8.36 6.22 17.74
N ALA A 91 8.40 6.71 16.50
CA ALA A 91 7.26 6.67 15.59
C ALA A 91 6.99 5.21 15.18
N VAL A 92 5.79 4.70 15.49
CA VAL A 92 5.41 3.32 15.18
C VAL A 92 4.71 3.22 13.84
N THR A 93 3.62 3.98 13.67
CA THR A 93 2.79 3.94 12.46
C THR A 93 1.86 5.15 12.41
N SER A 94 1.24 5.37 11.26
CA SER A 94 0.26 6.43 11.08
C SER A 94 -1.03 5.93 10.44
N TYR A 95 -2.10 6.68 10.62
CA TYR A 95 -3.40 6.48 9.98
C TYR A 95 -3.96 7.82 9.55
N GLN A 96 -4.52 7.88 8.36
CA GLN A 96 -5.15 9.07 7.81
C GLN A 96 -6.64 8.80 7.51
N ASN A 97 -7.47 9.77 7.84
CA ASN A 97 -8.82 9.91 7.30
C ASN A 97 -8.94 11.23 6.52
N GLU A 98 -10.16 11.62 6.11
CA GLU A 98 -10.37 12.84 5.31
C GLU A 98 -9.95 14.13 6.03
N GLN A 99 -10.02 14.18 7.38
CA GLN A 99 -9.81 15.41 8.16
C GLN A 99 -8.48 15.42 8.91
N TYR A 100 -7.97 14.27 9.30
CA TYR A 100 -6.85 14.15 10.22
C TYR A 100 -5.81 13.13 9.77
N LEU A 101 -4.54 13.45 10.06
CA LEU A 101 -3.46 12.49 10.17
C LEU A 101 -3.28 12.16 11.66
N PHE A 102 -3.33 10.88 11.99
CA PHE A 102 -3.01 10.36 13.32
C PHE A 102 -1.65 9.69 13.26
N TRP A 103 -0.81 9.98 14.23
CA TRP A 103 0.51 9.38 14.35
C TRP A 103 0.67 8.74 15.74
N LEU A 104 1.05 7.47 15.77
CA LEU A 104 1.29 6.71 16.99
C LEU A 104 2.78 6.70 17.28
N PHE A 105 3.13 7.11 18.49
CA PHE A 105 4.45 6.98 19.08
C PHE A 105 4.37 6.06 20.30
N ALA A 106 5.39 5.22 20.48
CA ALA A 106 5.51 4.35 21.65
C ALA A 106 6.92 4.46 22.25
N GLU A 107 7.01 4.34 23.58
CA GLU A 107 8.29 4.19 24.26
C GLU A 107 8.62 2.67 24.30
N PRO A 108 9.72 2.22 23.65
CA PRO A 108 10.07 0.80 23.57
C PRO A 108 10.10 0.11 24.94
N GLU A 109 9.64 -1.14 25.01
CA GLU A 109 9.59 -1.97 26.22
C GLU A 109 8.75 -1.40 27.37
N THR A 110 7.97 -0.34 27.14
CA THR A 110 7.08 0.25 28.13
C THR A 110 5.63 0.27 27.64
N PRO A 111 4.63 0.48 28.52
CA PRO A 111 3.24 0.62 28.10
C PRO A 111 2.91 2.01 27.51
N LYS A 112 3.84 2.97 27.54
CA LYS A 112 3.54 4.36 27.23
C LYS A 112 3.40 4.61 25.76
N ILE A 113 2.36 5.36 25.40
CA ILE A 113 2.08 5.81 24.04
C ILE A 113 1.74 7.30 23.98
N ILE A 114 1.99 7.89 22.84
CA ILE A 114 1.48 9.21 22.45
C ILE A 114 0.80 9.04 21.11
N ILE A 115 -0.47 9.47 21.01
CA ILE A 115 -1.16 9.58 19.74
C ILE A 115 -1.28 11.05 19.42
N VAL A 116 -0.72 11.44 18.28
CA VAL A 116 -0.80 12.80 17.75
C VAL A 116 -1.90 12.84 16.71
N ARG A 117 -2.78 13.85 16.79
CA ARG A 117 -3.79 14.15 15.78
C ARG A 117 -3.47 15.50 15.14
N LEU A 118 -3.16 15.49 13.86
CA LEU A 118 -2.90 16.68 13.05
C LEU A 118 -4.11 16.99 12.17
N ASN A 119 -4.69 18.18 12.32
CA ASN A 119 -5.74 18.66 11.43
C ASN A 119 -5.14 18.98 10.06
N LEU A 120 -5.62 18.32 8.99
CA LEU A 120 -5.08 18.47 7.64
C LEU A 120 -5.45 19.81 6.96
N GLU A 121 -6.49 20.49 7.42
CA GLU A 121 -6.92 21.77 6.87
C GLU A 121 -6.16 22.94 7.50
N HIS A 122 -5.96 22.93 8.83
CA HIS A 122 -5.45 24.08 9.58
C HIS A 122 -4.08 23.86 10.24
N GLY A 123 -3.57 22.63 10.30
CA GLY A 123 -2.29 22.31 10.93
C GLY A 123 -2.32 22.29 12.46
N GLU A 124 -3.50 22.31 13.07
CA GLU A 124 -3.64 22.17 14.52
C GLU A 124 -3.24 20.78 14.98
N ILE A 125 -2.52 20.71 16.11
CA ILE A 125 -1.99 19.46 16.66
C ILE A 125 -2.56 19.23 18.06
N ASP A 126 -3.15 18.06 18.27
CA ASP A 126 -3.53 17.54 19.57
C ASP A 126 -2.67 16.33 19.95
N GLU A 127 -2.31 16.22 21.22
CA GLU A 127 -1.57 15.07 21.76
C GLU A 127 -2.42 14.33 22.81
N PHE A 128 -2.53 13.01 22.65
CA PHE A 128 -3.19 12.12 23.61
C PHE A 128 -2.17 11.16 24.17
N LYS A 129 -1.85 11.32 25.46
CA LYS A 129 -0.88 10.49 26.18
C LYS A 129 -1.59 9.45 27.01
N GLY A 130 -1.02 8.25 27.12
CA GLY A 130 -1.57 7.21 27.97
C GLY A 130 -0.71 5.97 28.05
N ASP A 131 -1.15 5.06 28.92
CA ASP A 131 -0.50 3.78 29.12
C ASP A 131 -1.40 2.66 28.59
N LEU A 132 -0.80 1.74 27.85
CA LEU A 132 -1.40 0.45 27.53
C LEU A 132 -1.26 -0.51 28.72
N LEU A 133 -1.79 -1.73 28.61
CA LEU A 133 -1.68 -2.74 29.67
C LEU A 133 -0.26 -3.32 29.81
N GLY A 134 0.61 -3.07 28.85
CA GLY A 134 1.99 -3.53 28.79
C GLY A 134 2.64 -3.07 27.50
N ALA A 135 3.89 -3.44 27.30
CA ALA A 135 4.57 -3.24 26.02
C ALA A 135 3.92 -4.17 24.96
N VAL A 136 3.30 -3.60 23.95
CA VAL A 136 2.60 -4.30 22.86
C VAL A 136 3.35 -4.06 21.55
N ASP A 137 3.63 -5.12 20.82
CA ASP A 137 4.13 -5.01 19.45
C ASP A 137 2.96 -4.65 18.55
N ILE A 138 2.93 -3.41 18.04
CA ILE A 138 1.79 -2.86 17.29
C ILE A 138 2.04 -2.96 15.80
N ASP A 139 1.19 -3.72 15.10
CA ASP A 139 1.25 -3.92 13.64
C ASP A 139 0.14 -3.13 12.91
N PHE A 140 -0.96 -2.83 13.60
CA PHE A 140 -2.14 -2.19 13.01
C PHE A 140 -2.59 -1.00 13.86
N PHE A 141 -2.90 0.09 13.18
CA PHE A 141 -3.39 1.30 13.82
C PHE A 141 -4.52 1.92 12.98
N LYS A 142 -5.68 2.14 13.59
CA LYS A 142 -6.83 2.78 12.97
C LYS A 142 -7.52 3.69 13.98
N VAL A 143 -8.23 4.69 13.49
CA VAL A 143 -9.01 5.60 14.34
C VAL A 143 -10.43 5.70 13.80
N LEU A 144 -11.40 5.52 14.68
CA LEU A 144 -12.83 5.67 14.39
C LEU A 144 -13.43 6.64 15.42
N GLY A 145 -13.89 7.78 14.95
CA GLY A 145 -14.35 8.85 15.83
C GLY A 145 -13.28 9.33 16.82
N ASN A 146 -13.53 9.19 18.12
CA ASN A 146 -12.62 9.57 19.19
C ASN A 146 -11.91 8.37 19.86
N THR A 147 -11.80 7.27 19.13
CA THR A 147 -11.16 6.04 19.63
C THR A 147 -10.12 5.55 18.63
N ALA A 148 -8.90 5.34 19.12
CA ALA A 148 -7.86 4.64 18.37
C ALA A 148 -7.93 3.14 18.67
N PHE A 149 -7.68 2.33 17.64
CA PHE A 149 -7.60 0.88 17.73
C PHE A 149 -6.20 0.43 17.34
N LEU A 150 -5.54 -0.23 18.28
CA LEU A 150 -4.17 -0.71 18.17
C LEU A 150 -4.20 -2.23 18.14
N GLY A 151 -3.86 -2.83 17.02
CA GLY A 151 -3.79 -4.28 16.85
C GLY A 151 -2.34 -4.75 16.78
N GLY A 152 -2.07 -5.89 17.37
CA GLY A 152 -0.72 -6.44 17.38
C GLY A 152 -0.59 -7.66 18.27
N SER A 153 0.55 -7.83 18.93
CA SER A 153 0.79 -8.96 19.83
C SER A 153 1.28 -8.54 21.21
N TYR A 154 0.84 -9.28 22.22
CA TYR A 154 1.31 -9.18 23.59
C TYR A 154 1.61 -10.58 24.13
N THR A 155 2.85 -10.83 24.53
CA THR A 155 3.32 -12.18 24.96
C THR A 155 2.98 -13.27 23.92
N ASP A 156 3.30 -13.02 22.66
CA ASP A 156 3.06 -13.90 21.49
C ASP A 156 1.57 -14.21 21.19
N LYS A 157 0.63 -13.49 21.82
CA LYS A 157 -0.81 -13.63 21.55
C LYS A 157 -1.37 -12.38 20.89
N PRO A 158 -2.29 -12.52 19.95
CA PRO A 158 -2.91 -11.37 19.29
C PRO A 158 -3.76 -10.56 20.28
N ILE A 159 -3.68 -9.26 20.17
CA ILE A 159 -4.42 -8.32 21.01
C ILE A 159 -4.89 -7.13 20.17
N VAL A 160 -6.07 -6.63 20.44
CA VAL A 160 -6.51 -5.31 19.97
C VAL A 160 -6.93 -4.48 21.16
N ILE A 161 -6.43 -3.27 21.24
CA ILE A 161 -6.73 -2.30 22.28
C ILE A 161 -7.49 -1.14 21.67
N SER A 162 -8.63 -0.78 22.25
CA SER A 162 -9.33 0.48 22.00
C SER A 162 -8.80 1.53 22.96
N PHE A 163 -8.29 2.65 22.46
CA PHE A 163 -7.78 3.77 23.24
C PHE A 163 -8.69 4.99 23.05
N SER A 164 -9.36 5.41 24.10
CA SER A 164 -10.25 6.57 24.08
C SER A 164 -9.46 7.86 24.23
N PHE A 165 -9.60 8.79 23.29
CA PHE A 165 -8.97 10.12 23.36
C PHE A 165 -9.51 10.96 24.49
N PHE A 166 -10.78 10.77 24.85
CA PHE A 166 -11.40 11.51 25.94
C PHE A 166 -10.89 11.04 27.32
N HIS A 167 -10.82 9.73 27.53
CA HIS A 167 -10.39 9.15 28.81
C HIS A 167 -8.88 8.92 28.89
N GLN A 168 -8.17 8.99 27.77
CA GLN A 168 -6.74 8.69 27.62
C GLN A 168 -6.38 7.31 28.23
N LYS A 169 -7.21 6.33 27.97
CA LYS A 169 -7.10 4.99 28.53
C LYS A 169 -7.37 3.91 27.50
N GLY A 170 -6.51 2.88 27.52
CA GLY A 170 -6.66 1.68 26.70
C GLY A 170 -7.55 0.62 27.37
N THR A 171 -8.33 -0.08 26.56
CA THR A 171 -9.16 -1.23 26.97
C THR A 171 -8.98 -2.34 25.94
N VAL A 172 -8.69 -3.58 26.38
CA VAL A 172 -8.55 -4.74 25.50
C VAL A 172 -9.90 -5.16 24.95
N LEU A 173 -9.96 -5.37 23.65
CA LEU A 173 -11.14 -5.95 23.00
C LEU A 173 -11.26 -7.44 23.35
N HIS A 174 -12.48 -7.86 23.65
CA HIS A 174 -12.75 -9.26 24.02
C HIS A 174 -12.73 -10.19 22.82
N GLY A 175 -12.31 -11.46 23.04
CA GLY A 175 -12.42 -12.54 22.05
C GLY A 175 -11.24 -12.68 21.09
N LEU A 176 -10.14 -11.93 21.30
CA LEU A 176 -8.99 -11.92 20.41
C LEU A 176 -7.71 -12.54 21.03
N TYR A 177 -7.62 -12.65 22.34
CA TYR A 177 -6.42 -13.10 23.05
C TYR A 177 -6.34 -14.64 23.11
N ASP A 178 -6.07 -15.27 21.94
CA ASP A 178 -5.96 -16.73 21.77
C ASP A 178 -4.78 -17.05 20.83
N GLU A 179 -3.93 -17.98 21.21
CA GLU A 179 -2.74 -18.40 20.46
C GLU A 179 -3.04 -19.03 19.09
N HIS A 180 -4.28 -19.48 18.86
CA HIS A 180 -4.73 -20.02 17.57
C HIS A 180 -5.20 -18.94 16.58
N LEU A 181 -5.31 -17.70 17.05
CA LEU A 181 -5.71 -16.55 16.25
C LEU A 181 -4.48 -15.75 15.79
N GLU A 182 -4.60 -15.10 14.65
CA GLU A 182 -3.64 -14.15 14.12
C GLU A 182 -4.42 -12.98 13.52
N ILE A 183 -4.10 -11.73 13.92
CA ILE A 183 -4.74 -10.56 13.33
C ILE A 183 -4.24 -10.43 11.89
N ASN A 184 -5.17 -10.40 10.95
CA ASN A 184 -4.89 -10.26 9.53
C ASN A 184 -5.17 -8.84 9.01
N GLY A 185 -5.97 -8.06 9.72
CA GLY A 185 -6.26 -6.67 9.41
C GLY A 185 -7.24 -6.01 10.36
N LEU A 186 -7.20 -4.67 10.37
CA LEU A 186 -8.20 -3.81 10.99
C LEU A 186 -8.82 -2.95 9.90
N GLU A 187 -10.14 -3.04 9.72
CA GLU A 187 -10.88 -2.30 8.70
C GLU A 187 -11.98 -1.46 9.33
N ILE A 188 -12.03 -0.18 8.98
CA ILE A 188 -13.07 0.74 9.44
C ILE A 188 -14.24 0.71 8.47
N ASP A 189 -15.44 0.59 9.03
CA ASP A 189 -16.68 0.80 8.32
C ASP A 189 -17.34 2.09 8.85
N GLU A 190 -17.03 3.22 8.23
CA GLU A 190 -17.55 4.53 8.62
C GLU A 190 -19.08 4.61 8.47
N LYS A 191 -19.67 3.89 7.49
CA LYS A 191 -21.11 3.88 7.25
C LYS A 191 -21.88 3.25 8.40
N ARG A 192 -21.30 2.23 9.05
CA ARG A 192 -21.85 1.55 10.21
C ARG A 192 -21.31 2.04 11.53
N ASN A 193 -20.30 2.91 11.50
CA ASN A 193 -19.54 3.36 12.67
C ASN A 193 -18.97 2.18 13.48
N GLU A 194 -18.33 1.24 12.78
CA GLU A 194 -17.79 -0.01 13.32
C GLU A 194 -16.33 -0.20 12.90
N ILE A 195 -15.59 -0.93 13.73
CA ILE A 195 -14.29 -1.49 13.34
C ILE A 195 -14.42 -3.01 13.20
N ASN A 196 -13.86 -3.54 12.13
CA ASN A 196 -13.81 -4.95 11.83
C ASN A 196 -12.39 -5.47 12.00
N VAL A 197 -12.20 -6.42 12.90
CA VAL A 197 -10.95 -7.13 13.09
C VAL A 197 -11.02 -8.42 12.28
N ILE A 198 -10.21 -8.53 11.25
CA ILE A 198 -10.09 -9.75 10.45
C ILE A 198 -9.07 -10.63 11.15
N VAL A 199 -9.50 -11.80 11.59
CA VAL A 199 -8.65 -12.78 12.27
C VAL A 199 -8.52 -14.04 11.42
N LYS A 200 -7.32 -14.57 11.36
CA LYS A 200 -7.01 -15.87 10.79
C LYS A 200 -6.99 -16.91 11.91
N GLU A 201 -7.85 -17.90 11.82
CA GLU A 201 -7.96 -19.01 12.78
C GLU A 201 -7.19 -20.23 12.27
N ARG A 202 -6.23 -20.71 13.06
CA ARG A 202 -5.45 -21.92 12.71
C ARG A 202 -6.04 -23.15 13.38
N ARG A 203 -6.46 -24.15 12.60
CA ARG A 203 -6.98 -25.43 13.12
C ARG A 203 -6.46 -26.59 12.29
N LYS A 204 -5.73 -27.53 12.91
CA LYS A 204 -5.26 -28.78 12.28
C LYS A 204 -4.59 -28.59 10.91
N GLY A 205 -3.71 -27.57 10.78
CA GLY A 205 -2.99 -27.29 9.54
C GLY A 205 -3.78 -26.54 8.47
N LYS A 206 -5.01 -26.14 8.77
CA LYS A 206 -5.88 -25.27 7.94
C LYS A 206 -6.04 -23.91 8.58
N CYS A 207 -6.38 -22.93 7.75
CA CYS A 207 -6.77 -21.60 8.21
C CYS A 207 -8.19 -21.27 7.75
N GLY A 208 -8.98 -20.73 8.67
CA GLY A 208 -10.21 -20.00 8.37
C GLY A 208 -10.02 -18.51 8.61
N LEU A 209 -10.95 -17.69 8.14
CA LEU A 209 -11.06 -16.30 8.49
C LEU A 209 -12.34 -16.06 9.27
N ALA A 210 -12.24 -15.22 10.30
CA ALA A 210 -13.38 -14.67 10.99
C ALA A 210 -13.27 -13.14 11.02
N ILE A 211 -14.40 -12.47 11.00
CA ILE A 211 -14.51 -11.03 11.13
C ILE A 211 -15.21 -10.76 12.47
N GLN A 212 -14.51 -10.11 13.39
CA GLN A 212 -15.06 -9.67 14.66
C GLN A 212 -15.32 -8.16 14.58
N SER A 213 -16.59 -7.76 14.68
CA SER A 213 -17.00 -6.36 14.60
C SER A 213 -17.20 -5.76 15.98
N TYR A 214 -16.74 -4.53 16.17
CA TYR A 214 -16.87 -3.77 17.40
C TYR A 214 -17.39 -2.37 17.11
N SER A 215 -18.10 -1.77 18.07
CA SER A 215 -18.51 -0.37 18.00
C SER A 215 -17.28 0.56 18.14
N ALA A 216 -17.48 1.85 17.87
CA ALA A 216 -16.45 2.88 18.09
C ALA A 216 -15.94 2.93 19.53
N GLU A 217 -16.73 2.47 20.53
CA GLU A 217 -16.33 2.39 21.93
C GLU A 217 -15.67 1.05 22.30
N GLY A 218 -15.45 0.16 21.33
CA GLY A 218 -14.83 -1.15 21.55
C GLY A 218 -15.78 -2.23 22.09
N LYS A 219 -17.10 -2.04 22.01
CA LYS A 219 -18.09 -3.06 22.41
C LYS A 219 -18.24 -4.10 21.30
N SER A 220 -18.11 -5.38 21.62
CA SER A 220 -18.34 -6.48 20.68
C SER A 220 -19.78 -6.44 20.13
N LEU A 221 -19.93 -6.51 18.83
CA LEU A 221 -21.21 -6.47 18.12
C LEU A 221 -21.57 -7.84 17.54
N ARG A 222 -20.65 -8.44 16.77
CA ARG A 222 -20.88 -9.74 16.10
C ARG A 222 -19.58 -10.38 15.66
N THR A 223 -19.64 -11.68 15.40
CA THR A 223 -18.58 -12.45 14.76
C THR A 223 -19.15 -13.17 13.53
N ILE A 224 -18.47 -13.06 12.40
CA ILE A 224 -18.81 -13.71 11.15
C ILE A 224 -17.67 -14.64 10.80
N HIS A 225 -17.95 -15.95 10.68
CA HIS A 225 -16.97 -16.90 10.16
C HIS A 225 -17.15 -16.99 8.65
N VAL A 226 -16.05 -16.85 7.92
CA VAL A 226 -16.06 -17.11 6.47
C VAL A 226 -16.11 -18.62 6.28
N PRO A 227 -17.17 -19.14 5.67
CA PRO A 227 -17.43 -20.57 5.69
C PRO A 227 -16.41 -21.35 4.87
N ASP A 228 -16.19 -22.58 5.31
CA ASP A 228 -15.44 -23.59 4.59
C ASP A 228 -16.32 -24.11 3.43
N LEU A 229 -15.92 -23.85 2.19
CA LEU A 229 -16.67 -24.21 1.02
C LEU A 229 -16.55 -25.71 0.72
N ASP A 230 -17.68 -26.38 0.69
CA ASP A 230 -17.89 -27.71 0.08
C ASP A 230 -17.05 -28.88 0.62
N GLY A 231 -16.75 -28.93 1.93
CA GLY A 231 -16.04 -30.07 2.52
C GLY A 231 -14.62 -30.30 1.97
N ASN A 232 -14.20 -29.51 0.99
CA ASN A 232 -12.82 -29.38 0.55
C ASN A 232 -12.22 -28.21 1.34
N SER A 233 -11.66 -28.51 2.51
CA SER A 233 -11.14 -27.53 3.44
C SER A 233 -10.04 -26.67 2.80
N LEU A 234 -10.43 -25.60 2.11
CA LEU A 234 -9.54 -24.55 1.64
C LEU A 234 -9.11 -23.72 2.84
N SER A 235 -7.91 -23.20 2.78
CA SER A 235 -7.38 -22.26 3.77
C SER A 235 -7.48 -20.83 3.22
N PHE A 236 -8.23 -19.97 3.88
CA PHE A 236 -8.25 -18.53 3.59
C PHE A 236 -7.07 -17.87 4.29
N ILE A 237 -6.20 -17.21 3.51
CA ILE A 237 -4.90 -16.70 4.00
C ILE A 237 -4.99 -15.24 4.43
N SER A 238 -5.61 -14.40 3.60
CA SER A 238 -5.82 -12.98 3.88
C SER A 238 -7.18 -12.52 3.41
N GLY A 239 -7.62 -11.35 3.90
CA GLY A 239 -8.84 -10.70 3.45
C GLY A 239 -8.76 -9.18 3.55
N LYS A 240 -9.38 -8.50 2.59
CA LYS A 240 -9.63 -7.06 2.56
C LYS A 240 -11.12 -6.83 2.42
N MET A 241 -11.66 -5.89 3.17
CA MET A 241 -13.08 -5.57 3.17
C MET A 241 -13.36 -4.30 2.37
N LEU A 242 -14.45 -4.30 1.62
CA LEU A 242 -15.00 -3.13 0.95
C LEU A 242 -16.49 -3.00 1.30
N PRO A 243 -16.88 -2.07 2.18
CA PRO A 243 -18.28 -1.75 2.42
C PRO A 243 -18.92 -1.11 1.18
N LEU A 244 -19.84 -1.82 0.52
CA LEU A 244 -20.58 -1.30 -0.64
C LEU A 244 -21.68 -0.32 -0.23
N ASN A 245 -22.40 -0.67 0.83
CA ASN A 245 -23.46 0.13 1.45
C ASN A 245 -23.62 -0.28 2.92
N GLU A 246 -24.62 0.24 3.62
CA GLU A 246 -24.90 -0.07 5.03
C GLU A 246 -25.17 -1.56 5.30
N LYS A 247 -25.57 -2.33 4.31
CA LYS A 247 -25.95 -3.74 4.47
C LYS A 247 -24.94 -4.70 3.84
N GLU A 248 -24.31 -4.31 2.75
CA GLU A 248 -23.47 -5.18 1.93
C GLU A 248 -22.00 -4.83 2.05
N THR A 249 -21.17 -5.86 2.20
CA THR A 249 -19.71 -5.76 2.23
C THR A 249 -19.12 -6.88 1.37
N LEU A 250 -18.11 -6.56 0.58
CA LEU A 250 -17.27 -7.56 -0.07
C LEU A 250 -16.05 -7.87 0.81
N LEU A 251 -15.72 -9.14 0.93
CA LEU A 251 -14.45 -9.63 1.47
C LEU A 251 -13.71 -10.32 0.35
N VAL A 252 -12.52 -9.83 0.00
CA VAL A 252 -11.69 -10.40 -1.06
C VAL A 252 -10.31 -10.72 -0.51
N GLY A 253 -9.76 -11.84 -0.91
CA GLY A 253 -8.44 -12.24 -0.48
C GLY A 253 -7.90 -13.41 -1.28
N ASN A 254 -6.90 -14.06 -0.72
CA ASN A 254 -6.25 -15.21 -1.32
C ASN A 254 -6.49 -16.47 -0.50
N TYR A 255 -6.47 -17.62 -1.19
CA TYR A 255 -6.65 -18.91 -0.56
C TYR A 255 -5.54 -19.90 -0.94
N SER A 256 -5.38 -20.92 -0.12
CA SER A 256 -4.47 -22.05 -0.33
C SER A 256 -5.14 -23.37 0.04
N ASN A 257 -4.47 -24.49 -0.24
CA ASN A 257 -4.91 -25.81 0.24
C ASN A 257 -4.53 -26.03 1.72
N ASN A 258 -3.51 -25.35 2.21
CA ASN A 258 -3.02 -25.46 3.58
C ASN A 258 -2.76 -24.06 4.15
N CYS A 259 -2.62 -23.96 5.47
CA CYS A 259 -2.30 -22.71 6.14
C CYS A 259 -0.83 -22.31 5.91
N ASN A 260 -0.55 -21.76 4.73
CA ASN A 260 0.76 -21.22 4.34
C ASN A 260 0.56 -20.03 3.39
N ASP A 261 1.62 -19.24 3.16
CA ASP A 261 1.58 -18.01 2.36
C ASP A 261 1.51 -18.26 0.84
N PHE A 262 1.56 -19.52 0.40
CA PHE A 262 1.50 -19.85 -1.02
C PHE A 262 0.06 -20.02 -1.50
N SER A 263 -0.44 -19.02 -2.17
CA SER A 263 -1.80 -18.94 -2.68
C SER A 263 -2.01 -19.80 -3.94
N LYS A 264 -3.21 -20.32 -4.09
CA LYS A 264 -3.69 -21.05 -5.27
C LYS A 264 -4.59 -20.22 -6.16
N GLY A 265 -5.07 -19.11 -5.63
CA GLY A 265 -5.96 -18.19 -6.29
C GLY A 265 -6.51 -17.15 -5.35
N LEU A 266 -7.56 -16.49 -5.81
CA LEU A 266 -8.30 -15.47 -5.09
C LEU A 266 -9.67 -16.02 -4.69
N TYR A 267 -10.25 -15.46 -3.65
CA TYR A 267 -11.66 -15.67 -3.31
C TYR A 267 -12.36 -14.33 -3.15
N LEU A 268 -13.66 -14.32 -3.36
CA LEU A 268 -14.53 -13.20 -3.10
C LEU A 268 -15.77 -13.70 -2.37
N THR A 269 -16.01 -13.18 -1.18
CA THR A 269 -17.19 -13.47 -0.35
C THR A 269 -18.06 -12.24 -0.25
N ARG A 270 -19.36 -12.39 -0.53
CA ARG A 270 -20.33 -11.33 -0.31
C ARG A 270 -21.01 -11.53 1.05
N LEU A 271 -20.97 -10.49 1.85
CA LEU A 271 -21.59 -10.42 3.16
C LEU A 271 -22.78 -9.46 3.10
N GLU A 272 -23.94 -9.87 3.56
CA GLU A 272 -25.13 -9.03 3.67
C GLU A 272 -25.69 -9.12 5.09
N GLU A 273 -25.80 -7.97 5.75
CA GLU A 273 -26.22 -7.88 7.16
C GLU A 273 -25.43 -8.80 8.10
N GLY A 274 -24.16 -9.02 7.80
CA GLY A 274 -23.29 -9.90 8.56
C GLY A 274 -23.43 -11.39 8.27
N LEU A 275 -24.23 -11.76 7.26
CA LEU A 275 -24.37 -13.15 6.79
C LEU A 275 -23.68 -13.35 5.45
N GLU A 276 -23.01 -14.47 5.29
CA GLU A 276 -22.44 -14.86 4.00
C GLU A 276 -23.55 -15.22 3.02
N LYS A 277 -23.49 -14.66 1.81
CA LYS A 277 -24.45 -14.87 0.71
C LYS A 277 -23.87 -15.69 -0.45
N GLY A 278 -22.61 -15.95 -0.41
CA GLY A 278 -21.89 -16.76 -1.41
C GLY A 278 -20.44 -16.37 -1.53
N THR A 279 -19.62 -17.38 -1.81
CA THR A 279 -18.18 -17.21 -2.04
C THR A 279 -17.81 -17.74 -3.41
N SER A 280 -17.12 -16.94 -4.18
CA SER A 280 -16.56 -17.28 -5.49
C SER A 280 -15.08 -17.60 -5.34
N ILE A 281 -14.64 -18.73 -5.90
CA ILE A 281 -13.25 -19.14 -5.94
C ILE A 281 -12.69 -18.91 -7.35
N ILE A 282 -11.55 -18.25 -7.44
CA ILE A 282 -10.92 -17.84 -8.68
C ILE A 282 -9.52 -18.45 -8.71
N LYS A 283 -9.31 -19.44 -9.58
CA LYS A 283 -8.02 -20.09 -9.74
C LYS A 283 -7.13 -19.27 -10.66
N PHE A 284 -5.82 -19.20 -10.41
CA PHE A 284 -4.89 -18.50 -11.32
C PHE A 284 -4.94 -19.05 -12.75
N ALA A 285 -5.25 -20.35 -12.90
CA ALA A 285 -5.42 -20.98 -14.21
C ALA A 285 -6.65 -20.50 -15.01
N ASP A 286 -7.61 -19.83 -14.37
CA ASP A 286 -8.82 -19.32 -15.01
C ASP A 286 -8.68 -17.86 -15.43
N LEU A 287 -7.63 -17.17 -14.97
CA LEU A 287 -7.28 -15.81 -15.36
C LEU A 287 -6.57 -15.82 -16.73
N LYS A 288 -7.04 -15.02 -17.66
CA LYS A 288 -6.52 -14.99 -19.04
C LYS A 288 -5.12 -14.42 -19.13
N ASN A 289 -4.86 -13.38 -18.32
CA ASN A 289 -3.64 -12.58 -18.39
C ASN A 289 -2.64 -12.88 -17.27
N PHE A 290 -2.95 -13.79 -16.34
CA PHE A 290 -2.09 -14.08 -15.18
C PHE A 290 -0.64 -14.39 -15.57
N PHE A 291 -0.43 -15.17 -16.63
CA PHE A 291 0.89 -15.59 -17.07
C PHE A 291 1.56 -14.67 -18.09
N SER A 292 1.03 -13.46 -18.31
CA SER A 292 1.57 -12.51 -19.30
C SER A 292 2.98 -11.98 -18.97
N PHE A 293 3.44 -12.16 -17.72
CA PHE A 293 4.83 -11.87 -17.31
C PHE A 293 5.86 -12.83 -17.93
N MET A 294 5.42 -13.97 -18.48
CA MET A 294 6.29 -14.94 -19.13
C MET A 294 6.50 -14.56 -20.59
N SER A 295 7.60 -15.03 -21.20
CA SER A 295 7.81 -14.90 -22.64
C SER A 295 6.70 -15.60 -23.44
N PRO A 296 6.34 -15.16 -24.66
CA PRO A 296 5.23 -15.72 -25.44
C PRO A 296 5.29 -17.23 -25.59
N LYS A 297 6.48 -17.80 -25.86
CA LYS A 297 6.70 -19.25 -25.95
C LYS A 297 6.40 -19.99 -24.65
N ARG A 298 6.70 -19.37 -23.48
CA ARG A 298 6.39 -19.97 -22.17
C ARG A 298 4.91 -19.85 -21.85
N GLN A 299 4.26 -18.75 -22.25
CA GLN A 299 2.81 -18.58 -22.08
C GLN A 299 2.04 -19.66 -22.85
N GLU A 300 2.42 -19.93 -24.11
CA GLU A 300 1.80 -20.97 -24.92
C GLU A 300 1.92 -22.36 -24.28
N LYS A 301 3.14 -22.75 -23.90
CA LYS A 301 3.37 -24.00 -23.17
C LYS A 301 2.57 -24.09 -21.85
N MET A 302 2.39 -22.95 -21.17
CA MET A 302 1.61 -22.90 -19.93
C MET A 302 0.13 -23.12 -20.22
N LYS A 303 -0.42 -22.51 -21.26
CA LYS A 303 -1.81 -22.73 -21.72
C LYS A 303 -2.05 -24.18 -22.10
N GLU A 304 -1.18 -24.77 -22.92
CA GLU A 304 -1.25 -26.20 -23.27
C GLU A 304 -1.24 -27.11 -22.03
N ARG A 305 -0.35 -26.84 -21.06
CA ARG A 305 -0.29 -27.60 -19.81
C ARG A 305 -1.57 -27.48 -18.98
N ILE A 306 -2.16 -26.28 -18.92
CA ILE A 306 -3.43 -26.04 -18.21
C ILE A 306 -4.56 -26.84 -18.87
N GLU A 307 -4.66 -26.76 -20.21
CA GLU A 307 -5.68 -27.49 -20.97
C GLU A 307 -5.54 -29.00 -20.85
N GLN A 308 -4.30 -29.51 -20.94
CA GLN A 308 -4.04 -30.94 -20.74
C GLN A 308 -4.48 -31.41 -19.35
N LYS A 309 -4.12 -30.67 -18.30
CA LYS A 309 -4.54 -30.98 -16.93
C LYS A 309 -6.06 -30.99 -16.78
N LYS A 310 -6.74 -29.97 -17.35
CA LYS A 310 -8.22 -29.89 -17.34
C LYS A 310 -8.84 -31.10 -18.09
N LYS A 311 -8.27 -31.52 -19.22
CA LYS A 311 -8.72 -32.75 -19.96
C LYS A 311 -8.53 -34.05 -19.15
N GLU A 312 -7.47 -34.11 -18.34
CA GLU A 312 -7.21 -35.23 -17.45
C GLU A 312 -8.07 -35.21 -16.15
N GLY A 313 -8.97 -34.24 -16.00
CA GLY A 313 -9.73 -34.04 -14.76
C GLY A 313 -8.88 -33.63 -13.56
N LYS A 314 -7.64 -33.17 -13.82
CA LYS A 314 -6.70 -32.72 -12.78
C LYS A 314 -6.65 -31.19 -12.74
N GLU A 315 -6.53 -30.65 -11.54
CA GLU A 315 -6.34 -29.19 -11.40
C GLU A 315 -4.87 -28.80 -11.61
N PRO A 316 -4.61 -27.74 -12.41
CA PRO A 316 -3.29 -27.15 -12.49
C PRO A 316 -2.90 -26.58 -11.12
N ASN A 317 -1.74 -27.00 -10.61
CA ASN A 317 -1.27 -26.55 -9.29
C ASN A 317 -0.26 -25.43 -9.46
N PHE A 318 -0.68 -24.20 -9.17
CA PHE A 318 0.17 -23.02 -9.10
C PHE A 318 0.21 -22.52 -7.66
N SER A 319 1.33 -21.94 -7.26
CA SER A 319 1.55 -21.42 -5.91
C SER A 319 2.37 -20.16 -5.96
N TYR A 320 1.81 -19.05 -5.47
CA TYR A 320 2.44 -17.75 -5.47
C TYR A 320 2.18 -17.04 -4.13
N LYS A 321 3.14 -16.21 -3.68
CA LYS A 321 2.89 -15.26 -2.60
C LYS A 321 2.26 -14.02 -3.19
N LEU A 322 1.23 -13.46 -2.54
CA LEU A 322 0.47 -12.31 -2.99
C LEU A 322 0.42 -11.23 -1.92
N LEU A 323 0.66 -10.00 -2.35
CA LEU A 323 0.30 -8.79 -1.60
C LEU A 323 -0.99 -8.23 -2.21
N VAL A 324 -2.10 -8.33 -1.47
CA VAL A 324 -3.43 -7.89 -1.91
C VAL A 324 -3.65 -6.46 -1.45
N HIS A 325 -3.92 -5.55 -2.41
CA HIS A 325 -4.22 -4.15 -2.14
C HIS A 325 -5.62 -3.97 -1.56
N ASN A 326 -5.89 -2.79 -1.03
CA ASN A 326 -7.24 -2.38 -0.72
C ASN A 326 -8.10 -2.34 -1.99
N LEU A 327 -9.37 -2.75 -1.85
CA LEU A 327 -10.30 -2.76 -2.99
C LEU A 327 -10.68 -1.32 -3.38
N ILE A 328 -10.74 -1.09 -4.68
CA ILE A 328 -11.20 0.20 -5.23
C ILE A 328 -12.64 0.02 -5.72
N GLN A 329 -13.55 0.82 -5.18
CA GLN A 329 -14.94 0.82 -5.64
C GLN A 329 -15.04 1.38 -7.05
N THR A 330 -15.77 0.69 -7.95
CA THR A 330 -16.02 1.12 -9.32
C THR A 330 -17.51 1.27 -9.58
N THR A 331 -17.89 1.86 -10.70
CA THR A 331 -19.30 1.95 -11.11
C THR A 331 -19.92 0.58 -11.39
N LYS A 332 -19.10 -0.40 -11.83
CA LYS A 332 -19.54 -1.77 -12.14
C LYS A 332 -19.52 -2.67 -10.90
N GLY A 333 -18.68 -2.37 -9.91
CA GLY A 333 -18.49 -3.18 -8.71
C GLY A 333 -17.21 -2.83 -7.98
N SER A 334 -16.14 -3.64 -8.12
CA SER A 334 -14.86 -3.41 -7.45
C SER A 334 -13.67 -3.84 -8.28
N LEU A 335 -12.56 -3.10 -8.16
CA LEU A 335 -11.26 -3.43 -8.71
C LEU A 335 -10.37 -3.99 -7.61
N LEU A 336 -9.76 -5.12 -7.88
CA LEU A 336 -8.73 -5.75 -7.05
C LEU A 336 -7.38 -5.64 -7.77
N ILE A 337 -6.35 -5.33 -7.01
CA ILE A 337 -4.96 -5.45 -7.43
C ILE A 337 -4.26 -6.39 -6.45
N ALA A 338 -3.50 -7.33 -6.98
CA ALA A 338 -2.69 -8.23 -6.17
C ALA A 338 -1.30 -8.36 -6.81
N GLU A 339 -0.27 -8.03 -6.07
CA GLU A 339 1.11 -8.12 -6.52
C GLU A 339 1.71 -9.49 -6.18
N ILE A 340 2.30 -10.12 -7.17
CA ILE A 340 2.91 -11.42 -7.04
C ILE A 340 4.39 -11.25 -6.78
N TYR A 341 4.85 -11.81 -5.66
CA TYR A 341 6.22 -11.72 -5.22
C TYR A 341 6.80 -13.05 -4.74
N TYR A 342 8.10 -13.10 -4.64
CA TYR A 342 8.83 -14.09 -3.85
C TYR A 342 9.81 -13.36 -2.94
N SER A 343 10.12 -13.97 -1.80
CA SER A 343 11.08 -13.44 -0.84
C SER A 343 12.26 -14.38 -0.68
N GLN A 344 13.42 -13.80 -0.41
CA GLN A 344 14.64 -14.55 -0.09
C GLN A 344 15.41 -13.81 1.01
N PRO A 345 16.14 -14.54 1.86
CA PRO A 345 16.98 -13.90 2.85
C PRO A 345 18.02 -12.99 2.17
N LYS A 346 18.18 -11.76 2.65
CA LYS A 346 19.20 -10.84 2.14
C LYS A 346 20.57 -11.40 2.47
N SER A 347 21.34 -11.77 1.45
CA SER A 347 22.67 -12.31 1.62
C SER A 347 23.62 -11.23 2.12
N GLY A 348 24.19 -11.40 3.31
CA GLY A 348 25.22 -10.51 3.89
C GLY A 348 24.92 -9.93 5.27
N ALA A 349 23.70 -10.05 5.80
CA ALA A 349 23.34 -9.46 7.09
C ALA A 349 23.64 -10.35 8.33
N SER A 350 24.05 -11.62 8.15
CA SER A 350 24.00 -12.59 9.24
C SER A 350 25.28 -12.84 10.03
N LEU A 351 26.42 -12.24 9.71
CA LEU A 351 27.68 -12.63 10.38
C LEU A 351 28.36 -11.54 11.23
N SER A 352 28.03 -10.27 11.06
CA SER A 352 28.68 -9.20 11.84
C SER A 352 27.89 -8.67 13.04
N ALA A 353 26.56 -8.83 13.04
CA ALA A 353 25.72 -8.34 14.14
C ALA A 353 25.65 -9.34 15.32
N SER A 354 25.78 -10.65 15.07
CA SER A 354 25.62 -11.69 16.11
C SER A 354 26.81 -11.81 17.08
N ILE A 355 27.96 -11.21 16.78
CA ILE A 355 29.14 -11.30 17.65
C ILE A 355 29.17 -10.18 18.71
N LEU A 356 28.44 -9.09 18.52
CA LEU A 356 28.47 -7.92 19.43
C LEU A 356 27.26 -7.78 20.35
N SER A 357 26.17 -8.51 20.13
CA SER A 357 24.97 -8.42 20.98
C SER A 357 24.60 -9.72 21.67
N ALA A 358 25.47 -10.21 22.56
CA ALA A 358 25.16 -11.36 23.44
C ALA A 358 24.12 -11.04 24.54
N LYS A 359 23.27 -10.02 24.40
CA LYS A 359 22.35 -9.59 25.46
C LYS A 359 20.90 -9.26 25.06
N SER A 360 20.49 -9.39 23.81
CA SER A 360 19.06 -9.26 23.49
C SER A 360 18.52 -10.56 22.92
N ARG A 361 17.51 -11.12 23.58
CA ARG A 361 16.66 -12.19 23.07
C ARG A 361 15.65 -11.63 22.04
N GLU A 362 16.09 -10.76 21.17
CA GLU A 362 15.30 -10.41 19.98
C GLU A 362 15.39 -11.59 19.02
N LYS A 363 14.22 -12.12 18.64
CA LYS A 363 14.12 -12.99 17.47
C LYS A 363 14.80 -12.26 16.32
N GLU A 364 15.95 -12.78 15.85
CA GLU A 364 16.62 -12.26 14.64
C GLU A 364 15.56 -12.19 13.53
N LYS A 365 15.02 -11.01 13.28
CA LYS A 365 14.24 -10.77 12.07
C LYS A 365 15.22 -10.93 10.92
N THR A 366 15.15 -12.06 10.24
CA THR A 366 15.88 -12.27 8.99
C THR A 366 15.43 -11.16 8.04
N ILE A 367 16.35 -10.29 7.63
CA ILE A 367 16.06 -9.25 6.64
C ILE A 367 15.76 -9.98 5.33
N GLU A 368 14.53 -9.89 4.87
CA GLU A 368 14.09 -10.46 3.59
C GLU A 368 14.19 -9.41 2.49
N GLU A 369 14.58 -9.85 1.30
CA GLU A 369 14.47 -9.09 0.06
C GLU A 369 13.27 -9.64 -0.73
N TYR A 370 12.43 -8.74 -1.20
CA TYR A 370 11.22 -9.06 -1.95
C TYR A 370 11.43 -8.78 -3.43
N THR A 371 11.02 -9.71 -4.29
CA THR A 371 11.08 -9.55 -5.74
C THR A 371 9.69 -9.70 -6.33
N PHE A 372 9.16 -8.61 -6.88
CA PHE A 372 7.84 -8.55 -7.51
C PHE A 372 7.95 -8.86 -8.99
N THR A 373 7.20 -9.85 -9.46
CA THR A 373 7.22 -10.30 -10.86
C THR A 373 6.20 -9.57 -11.72
N HIS A 374 4.98 -9.47 -11.22
CA HIS A 374 3.86 -8.82 -11.88
C HIS A 374 2.75 -8.53 -10.87
N ALA A 375 1.82 -7.65 -11.23
CA ALA A 375 0.57 -7.46 -10.53
C ALA A 375 -0.59 -7.99 -11.37
N VAL A 376 -1.57 -8.62 -10.72
CA VAL A 376 -2.85 -9.02 -11.33
C VAL A 376 -3.88 -7.96 -11.00
N ILE A 377 -4.65 -7.56 -12.00
CA ILE A 377 -5.73 -6.62 -11.88
C ILE A 377 -7.02 -7.31 -12.31
N CYS A 378 -8.04 -7.32 -11.45
CA CYS A 378 -9.34 -7.95 -11.72
C CYS A 378 -10.46 -6.97 -11.38
N GLU A 379 -11.41 -6.76 -12.28
CA GLU A 379 -12.67 -6.08 -11.95
C GLU A 379 -13.77 -7.11 -11.75
N PHE A 380 -14.50 -6.95 -10.65
CA PHE A 380 -15.65 -7.77 -10.29
C PHE A 380 -16.93 -6.95 -10.39
N ASP A 381 -18.01 -7.58 -10.80
CA ASP A 381 -19.33 -6.97 -10.67
C ASP A 381 -19.83 -7.00 -9.21
N LYS A 382 -20.99 -6.39 -8.96
CA LYS A 382 -21.59 -6.34 -7.62
C LYS A 382 -21.98 -7.72 -7.07
N THR A 383 -22.03 -8.76 -7.91
CA THR A 383 -22.32 -10.13 -7.50
C THR A 383 -21.05 -10.93 -7.17
N GLY A 384 -19.88 -10.37 -7.45
CA GLY A 384 -18.57 -11.02 -7.25
C GLY A 384 -18.09 -11.85 -8.43
N LYS A 385 -18.72 -11.70 -9.60
CA LYS A 385 -18.25 -12.33 -10.83
C LYS A 385 -17.17 -11.50 -11.48
N ILE A 386 -16.09 -12.13 -11.95
CA ILE A 386 -15.05 -11.45 -12.72
C ILE A 386 -15.64 -10.93 -14.03
N LEU A 387 -15.47 -9.65 -14.28
CA LEU A 387 -15.78 -9.00 -15.55
C LEU A 387 -14.60 -9.12 -16.52
N TRP A 388 -13.40 -8.86 -16.02
CA TRP A 388 -12.15 -8.97 -16.77
C TRP A 388 -10.96 -9.10 -15.84
N ASP A 389 -9.83 -9.58 -16.37
CA ASP A 389 -8.52 -9.58 -15.73
C ASP A 389 -7.45 -9.00 -16.66
N ASN A 390 -6.42 -8.42 -16.06
CA ASN A 390 -5.21 -7.94 -16.73
C ASN A 390 -4.00 -8.20 -15.84
N ALA A 391 -2.79 -7.97 -16.36
CA ALA A 391 -1.57 -8.06 -15.56
C ALA A 391 -0.56 -7.00 -15.96
N LEU A 392 0.07 -6.38 -14.97
CA LEU A 392 1.18 -5.44 -15.13
C LEU A 392 2.50 -6.16 -14.87
N VAL A 393 3.35 -6.24 -15.88
CA VAL A 393 4.68 -6.87 -15.73
C VAL A 393 5.65 -5.90 -15.05
N MET A 394 6.25 -6.31 -13.92
CA MET A 394 7.17 -5.50 -13.11
C MET A 394 8.65 -5.87 -13.33
N ASP A 395 8.93 -6.92 -14.12
CA ASP A 395 10.26 -7.37 -14.52
C ASP A 395 11.22 -7.62 -13.34
N ASN A 396 10.77 -8.34 -12.33
CA ASN A 396 11.51 -8.64 -11.10
C ASN A 396 11.96 -7.35 -10.37
N LEU A 397 11.00 -6.51 -10.03
CA LEU A 397 11.22 -5.34 -9.20
C LEU A 397 11.64 -5.76 -7.79
N GLN A 398 12.76 -5.28 -7.31
CA GLN A 398 13.28 -5.56 -5.97
C GLN A 398 12.84 -4.49 -4.98
N SER A 399 12.57 -4.90 -3.75
CA SER A 399 12.25 -4.04 -2.60
C SER A 399 12.77 -4.68 -1.31
N ASP A 400 13.25 -3.87 -0.39
CA ASP A 400 13.64 -4.30 0.95
C ASP A 400 12.43 -4.42 1.90
N GLU A 401 11.26 -3.92 1.47
CA GLU A 401 10.03 -3.93 2.25
C GLU A 401 8.87 -4.56 1.46
N LEU A 402 7.99 -5.25 2.17
CA LEU A 402 6.75 -5.79 1.60
C LEU A 402 5.66 -4.73 1.62
N VAL A 403 5.74 -3.78 0.70
CA VAL A 403 4.77 -2.69 0.51
C VAL A 403 4.25 -2.65 -0.91
N GLU A 404 3.08 -2.06 -1.10
CA GLU A 404 2.43 -1.92 -2.41
C GLU A 404 3.31 -1.09 -3.35
N GLN A 405 3.72 -1.69 -4.47
CA GLN A 405 4.59 -1.08 -5.47
C GLN A 405 3.79 -0.39 -6.57
N VAL A 406 2.61 -0.92 -6.91
CA VAL A 406 1.77 -0.42 -8.00
C VAL A 406 0.86 0.70 -7.53
N GLN A 407 1.04 1.87 -8.13
CA GLN A 407 0.19 3.02 -7.94
C GLN A 407 -0.87 3.09 -9.03
N VAL A 408 -2.11 3.41 -8.66
CA VAL A 408 -3.25 3.33 -9.56
C VAL A 408 -3.99 4.64 -9.62
N SER A 409 -4.27 5.10 -10.84
CA SER A 409 -5.13 6.25 -11.10
C SER A 409 -6.13 5.93 -12.19
N LYS A 410 -7.29 6.58 -12.16
CA LYS A 410 -8.32 6.40 -13.17
C LYS A 410 -8.26 7.52 -14.21
N LEU A 411 -8.33 7.15 -15.49
CA LEU A 411 -8.42 8.08 -16.61
C LEU A 411 -9.58 7.66 -17.52
N ASP A 412 -10.72 8.32 -17.40
CA ASP A 412 -11.95 8.02 -18.15
C ASP A 412 -12.37 6.55 -18.03
N ASP A 413 -12.33 5.78 -19.14
CA ASP A 413 -12.61 4.35 -19.22
C ASP A 413 -11.38 3.45 -19.04
N LYS A 414 -10.22 4.05 -18.67
CA LYS A 414 -8.93 3.38 -18.52
C LYS A 414 -8.40 3.49 -17.10
N TRP A 415 -7.42 2.64 -16.80
CA TRP A 415 -6.61 2.71 -15.58
C TRP A 415 -5.16 3.00 -15.96
N LEU A 416 -4.54 3.89 -15.22
CA LEU A 416 -3.11 4.17 -15.26
C LEU A 416 -2.45 3.41 -14.11
N LEU A 417 -1.53 2.52 -14.44
CA LEU A 417 -0.78 1.72 -13.48
C LEU A 417 0.67 2.19 -13.52
N ALA A 418 1.18 2.71 -12.42
CA ALA A 418 2.54 3.21 -12.33
C ALA A 418 3.32 2.49 -11.23
N PHE A 419 4.60 2.25 -11.45
CA PHE A 419 5.54 1.79 -10.43
C PHE A 419 6.92 2.35 -10.69
N LEU A 420 7.72 2.42 -9.64
CA LEU A 420 9.10 2.90 -9.75
C LEU A 420 10.05 1.73 -9.95
N LYS A 421 10.97 1.84 -10.91
CA LYS A 421 12.03 0.88 -11.12
C LYS A 421 13.33 1.60 -11.51
N LYS A 422 14.38 1.41 -10.70
CA LYS A 422 15.70 2.01 -10.92
C LYS A 422 15.63 3.53 -11.16
N GLY A 423 14.89 4.25 -10.32
CA GLY A 423 14.72 5.70 -10.40
C GLY A 423 13.87 6.20 -11.58
N LYS A 424 13.20 5.29 -12.32
CA LYS A 424 12.33 5.63 -13.46
C LYS A 424 10.89 5.22 -13.18
N VAL A 425 9.94 6.08 -13.47
CA VAL A 425 8.52 5.78 -13.40
C VAL A 425 8.12 4.98 -14.63
N ASN A 426 7.66 3.77 -14.41
CA ASN A 426 7.09 2.90 -15.44
C ASN A 426 5.58 3.02 -15.39
N LEU A 427 4.94 3.36 -16.48
CA LEU A 427 3.50 3.57 -16.58
C LEU A 427 2.91 2.72 -17.69
N GLN A 428 1.84 2.00 -17.40
CA GLN A 428 1.05 1.24 -18.34
C GLN A 428 -0.41 1.66 -18.26
N GLN A 429 -1.00 1.96 -19.41
CA GLN A 429 -2.45 2.11 -19.50
C GLN A 429 -3.08 0.76 -19.77
N ILE A 430 -4.21 0.51 -19.11
CA ILE A 430 -5.06 -0.65 -19.40
C ILE A 430 -6.50 -0.20 -19.62
N ARG A 431 -7.20 -0.93 -20.50
CA ARG A 431 -8.64 -0.86 -20.64
C ARG A 431 -9.18 -2.29 -20.58
N GLU A 432 -9.80 -2.62 -19.45
CA GLU A 432 -10.23 -3.99 -19.19
C GLU A 432 -9.06 -5.00 -19.39
N SER A 433 -9.24 -6.04 -20.18
CA SER A 433 -8.24 -7.07 -20.45
C SER A 433 -7.11 -6.67 -21.39
N GLU A 434 -7.09 -5.43 -21.88
CA GLU A 434 -6.16 -4.98 -22.92
C GLU A 434 -5.21 -3.90 -22.42
N ASN A 435 -3.94 -3.99 -22.82
CA ASN A 435 -2.99 -2.91 -22.67
C ASN A 435 -3.23 -1.87 -23.76
N VAL A 436 -3.29 -0.59 -23.37
CA VAL A 436 -3.46 0.52 -24.30
C VAL A 436 -2.10 1.15 -24.57
N GLY A 437 -1.60 0.98 -25.79
CA GLY A 437 -0.27 1.45 -26.15
C GLY A 437 0.86 0.64 -25.52
N GLU A 438 2.07 1.13 -25.70
CA GLU A 438 3.27 0.56 -25.10
C GLU A 438 3.46 1.07 -23.66
N LYS A 439 4.23 0.35 -22.88
CA LYS A 439 4.66 0.76 -21.55
C LYS A 439 5.56 1.98 -21.66
N GLU A 440 5.18 3.06 -21.00
CA GLU A 440 5.96 4.30 -20.98
C GLU A 440 6.97 4.25 -19.85
N ILE A 441 8.17 4.77 -20.09
CA ILE A 441 9.22 4.92 -19.09
C ILE A 441 9.56 6.40 -19.00
N PHE A 442 9.24 7.00 -17.87
CA PHE A 442 9.54 8.39 -17.59
C PHE A 442 10.78 8.49 -16.69
N GLU A 443 11.79 9.19 -17.15
CA GLU A 443 12.99 9.49 -16.39
C GLU A 443 12.78 10.82 -15.65
N ILE A 444 12.88 10.76 -14.32
CA ILE A 444 12.77 11.96 -13.50
C ILE A 444 13.98 12.84 -13.80
N LYS A 445 13.72 13.99 -14.46
CA LYS A 445 14.79 14.94 -14.82
C LYS A 445 15.21 15.70 -13.58
N THR A 446 16.44 15.51 -13.17
CA THR A 446 17.09 16.31 -12.15
C THR A 446 18.07 17.28 -12.83
N GLU A 447 18.15 18.53 -12.36
CA GLU A 447 18.99 19.58 -12.99
C GLU A 447 20.50 19.34 -12.91
N SER A 448 20.96 18.32 -12.19
CA SER A 448 22.37 17.96 -12.08
C SER A 448 22.66 16.56 -12.63
N SER A 449 23.90 16.35 -13.09
CA SER A 449 24.46 15.08 -13.56
C SER A 449 24.56 13.98 -12.48
N ALA A 450 23.94 14.18 -11.33
CA ALA A 450 23.91 13.23 -10.23
C ALA A 450 23.08 12.00 -10.61
N LYS A 451 23.60 10.82 -10.31
CA LYS A 451 22.82 9.57 -10.42
C LYS A 451 21.58 9.67 -9.55
N PRO A 452 20.40 9.22 -10.02
CA PRO A 452 19.23 9.13 -9.16
C PRO A 452 19.59 8.27 -7.96
N ASP A 453 19.30 8.76 -6.74
CA ASP A 453 19.49 7.98 -5.53
C ASP A 453 18.54 6.78 -5.51
N GLU A 454 18.92 5.74 -4.78
CA GLU A 454 18.15 4.51 -4.63
C GLU A 454 16.81 4.74 -3.89
N ASP A 455 16.67 5.88 -3.19
CA ASP A 455 15.52 6.24 -2.34
C ASP A 455 14.40 7.03 -3.07
N THR A 456 14.24 6.83 -4.37
CA THR A 456 13.14 7.46 -5.10
C THR A 456 11.82 6.73 -4.85
N SER A 457 10.73 7.46 -4.72
CA SER A 457 9.36 6.93 -4.53
C SER A 457 8.39 7.55 -5.52
N VAL A 458 7.25 6.88 -5.76
CA VAL A 458 6.15 7.38 -6.58
C VAL A 458 4.82 7.04 -5.91
N ALA A 459 3.87 7.97 -5.96
CA ALA A 459 2.50 7.73 -5.51
C ALA A 459 1.49 8.32 -6.50
N ALA A 460 0.33 7.68 -6.60
CA ALA A 460 -0.83 8.29 -7.24
C ALA A 460 -1.30 9.47 -6.38
N TRP A 461 -1.79 10.52 -7.03
CA TRP A 461 -2.22 11.71 -6.32
C TRP A 461 -3.71 11.99 -6.55
N TYR A 462 -4.07 12.85 -7.50
CA TYR A 462 -5.45 13.15 -7.85
C TYR A 462 -5.63 13.06 -9.37
N ASP A 463 -6.81 12.72 -9.83
CA ASP A 463 -7.13 12.50 -11.23
C ASP A 463 -6.06 11.61 -11.90
N GLN A 464 -5.42 12.09 -12.98
CA GLN A 464 -4.32 11.44 -13.68
C GLN A 464 -2.93 11.94 -13.25
N ASN A 465 -2.81 12.53 -12.06
CA ASN A 465 -1.54 13.02 -11.56
C ASN A 465 -0.88 12.02 -10.62
N PHE A 466 0.45 12.01 -10.67
CA PHE A 466 1.32 11.28 -9.76
C PHE A 466 2.29 12.27 -9.11
N VAL A 467 2.86 11.88 -8.00
CA VAL A 467 3.97 12.56 -7.37
C VAL A 467 5.15 11.61 -7.26
N ALA A 468 6.34 12.06 -7.64
CA ALA A 468 7.57 11.31 -7.48
C ALA A 468 8.56 12.14 -6.68
N TRP A 469 9.25 11.52 -5.72
CA TRP A 469 10.17 12.22 -4.83
C TRP A 469 11.36 11.35 -4.47
N GLY A 470 12.41 12.00 -3.97
CA GLY A 470 13.62 11.33 -3.50
C GLY A 470 14.64 12.35 -3.01
N THR A 471 15.81 11.85 -2.68
CA THR A 471 16.98 12.68 -2.29
C THR A 471 18.05 12.57 -3.36
N ARG A 472 18.78 13.63 -3.60
CA ARG A 472 19.94 13.63 -4.50
C ARG A 472 21.13 14.34 -3.88
N LYS A 473 22.33 13.91 -4.25
CA LYS A 473 23.59 14.55 -3.87
C LYS A 473 24.05 15.51 -4.97
N ILE A 474 24.27 16.76 -4.61
CA ILE A 474 24.83 17.76 -5.51
C ILE A 474 26.31 17.88 -5.19
N GLU A 475 27.16 17.50 -6.13
CA GLU A 475 28.61 17.69 -5.98
C GLU A 475 28.94 19.19 -6.11
N GLY A 476 29.72 19.71 -5.17
CA GLY A 476 30.26 21.07 -5.21
C GLY A 476 31.14 21.28 -6.42
N LYS A 477 31.10 22.44 -7.06
CA LYS A 477 31.91 22.79 -8.24
C LYS A 477 33.40 22.90 -7.94
N ARG A 478 33.85 22.89 -6.67
CA ARG A 478 35.22 22.90 -6.22
C ARG A 478 35.46 21.77 -5.21
N HIS A 479 36.64 21.22 -5.17
CA HIS A 479 37.06 20.14 -4.25
C HIS A 479 36.87 20.46 -2.76
N GLU A 480 36.59 21.71 -2.40
CA GLU A 480 36.35 22.18 -1.02
C GLU A 480 34.90 22.35 -0.68
N ASP A 481 33.99 22.28 -1.68
CA ASP A 481 32.53 22.39 -1.44
C ASP A 481 32.01 21.04 -0.95
N LEU A 482 31.44 21.01 0.26
CA LEU A 482 30.74 19.85 0.81
C LEU A 482 29.62 19.40 -0.13
N THR A 483 29.52 18.09 -0.33
CA THR A 483 28.37 17.48 -1.04
C THR A 483 27.09 17.88 -0.32
N LYS A 484 26.18 18.54 -1.02
CA LYS A 484 24.88 18.94 -0.47
C LYS A 484 23.82 17.92 -0.88
N GLU A 485 23.04 17.49 0.08
CA GLU A 485 21.85 16.69 -0.21
C GLU A 485 20.65 17.61 -0.40
N VAL A 486 19.82 17.29 -1.39
CA VAL A 486 18.58 18.01 -1.70
C VAL A 486 17.48 17.00 -1.88
N PHE A 487 16.43 17.16 -1.09
CA PHE A 487 15.16 16.49 -1.34
C PHE A 487 14.48 17.14 -2.55
N TYR A 488 13.98 16.33 -3.47
CA TYR A 488 13.19 16.80 -4.61
C TYR A 488 11.83 16.10 -4.65
N LEU A 489 10.84 16.83 -5.13
CA LEU A 489 9.51 16.34 -5.40
C LEU A 489 9.03 16.87 -6.74
N HIS A 490 8.56 15.98 -7.61
CA HIS A 490 8.03 16.30 -8.93
C HIS A 490 6.55 15.95 -9.01
N LYS A 491 5.75 16.90 -9.44
CA LYS A 491 4.37 16.66 -9.88
C LYS A 491 4.39 16.19 -11.30
N LEU A 492 3.86 15.00 -11.55
CA LEU A 492 3.77 14.36 -12.85
C LEU A 492 2.30 14.28 -13.27
N GLY A 493 1.97 14.74 -14.46
CA GLY A 493 0.62 14.65 -15.01
C GLY A 493 0.60 13.83 -16.28
N TYR A 494 -0.39 12.97 -16.41
CA TYR A 494 -0.63 12.20 -17.63
C TYR A 494 -1.60 12.96 -18.53
N GLY A 495 -1.16 13.33 -19.74
CA GLY A 495 -2.00 14.10 -20.64
C GLY A 495 -1.30 14.45 -21.95
N LYS A 496 -1.99 15.23 -22.80
CA LYS A 496 -1.37 15.77 -24.01
C LYS A 496 -0.22 16.69 -23.64
N GLY A 497 0.97 16.38 -24.11
CA GLY A 497 2.09 17.29 -24.00
C GLY A 497 1.70 18.66 -24.59
N LYS A 498 2.10 19.75 -23.93
CA LYS A 498 1.90 21.12 -24.43
C LYS A 498 2.82 21.37 -25.59
#